data_88150d6ea527cf99f4b0c2ae4b3d0f84
#
_entry.id   88150d6ea527cf99f4b0c2ae4b3d0f84
#
_cell.length_a   1.000
_cell.length_b   1.000
_cell.length_c   1.000
_cell.angle_alpha   90.00
_cell.angle_beta   90.00
_cell.angle_gamma   90.00
#
_symmetry.space_group_name_H-M   'P 1'
#
loop_
_entity.id
_entity.type
_entity.pdbx_description
1 polymer ?
#
loop_
_entity_poly.entity_id
_entity_poly.type
_entity_poly.pdbx_seq_one_letter_code
_entity_poly.pdbx_strand_id
1 'polypeptide(L)'
;MGIWIKRKTAQLENGTAPAFEMDARKKKTGNRARNRVMMAIICFVGIYSVISGRLIFYGMQEDTTGYNGPTGTVLASRPDILDRNGEVLATDIKTASLYAEPRKIIDPDEAYELLSTVLPDLNFEQTYSRLKSGAGFAWLKRGLTPQQKSQIMALGIPGIGFRTEKSRFYPGGPTASHILGLVNIDNQGIAGMEKYIDSQGLSDLRDVGLADGRSLAPVRLSIDLRVQHVVRDVVVNAMQKYRAIAAGAVVLNVNTGEVMAMASAPDFDPNNPFNALDKDHLNRMSAGLYEMGSTIKSFTTAMSLDHGATLNTTYDATRPITIGRQTIHDFHGKARVLTLPEVFVFSSNIGSAREADAVGIENHRAFLTRLGLLDPMKTELPEVAKPYSPKVWKKVNSITISFGHGMATTPLQTAVGAAALVNGGKLIEPTFLPRTLEEAKTVAEQVIKPKTSDDMRYLYKLNGDTGSGRNANVKGYRVGGKTGTADKVVNGRYAKDLRFNAFVAAFPIEKPEYVVLTIIDEPKPAEGQSSGIAAYNAAPMVAEIIRRSASFLGVKPDFGQQVAPLQVSYDSDE
;
A
#
# COMPACT_ATOMS: atom_id res chain seq x y z
N MET A 1 28.50 -15.70 76.54
CA MET A 1 29.43 -16.82 76.81
C MET A 1 30.60 -16.28 77.55
N GLY A 2 30.87 -16.83 78.73
CA GLY A 2 31.45 -16.32 79.94
C GLY A 2 32.86 -15.75 79.88
N ILE A 3 33.01 -14.65 80.61
CA ILE A 3 34.29 -14.06 80.97
C ILE A 3 34.78 -14.75 82.24
N TRP A 4 35.93 -15.44 82.18
CA TRP A 4 36.61 -16.02 83.34
C TRP A 4 37.48 -14.95 84.02
N ILE A 5 37.15 -14.60 85.26
CA ILE A 5 37.96 -13.77 86.13
C ILE A 5 38.81 -14.73 87.01
N LYS A 6 40.13 -14.73 86.87
CA LYS A 6 41.01 -15.33 87.80
C LYS A 6 41.32 -14.35 88.90
N ARG A 7 40.85 -14.62 90.12
CA ARG A 7 41.35 -14.02 91.37
C ARG A 7 42.68 -14.66 91.80
N LYS A 8 43.68 -13.86 91.95
CA LYS A 8 44.89 -14.22 92.78
C LYS A 8 44.81 -13.41 94.08
N THR A 9 44.74 -14.14 95.19
CA THR A 9 44.94 -13.62 96.56
C THR A 9 46.45 -13.40 96.75
N ALA A 10 46.83 -12.20 97.16
CA ALA A 10 48.14 -11.91 97.68
C ALA A 10 47.95 -11.12 99.00
N GLN A 11 48.78 -11.60 100.04
CA GLN A 11 48.78 -11.16 101.41
C GLN A 11 49.12 -9.67 101.57
N LEU A 12 48.52 -9.08 102.63
CA LEU A 12 48.77 -7.75 103.13
C LEU A 12 50.16 -7.70 103.79
N GLU A 13 51.02 -6.78 103.36
CA GLU A 13 51.93 -6.04 104.19
C GLU A 13 52.20 -4.66 103.53
N ASN A 14 51.96 -3.68 104.38
CA ASN A 14 52.37 -2.27 104.34
C ASN A 14 52.29 -1.43 103.05
N GLY A 15 51.31 -0.58 103.07
CA GLY A 15 51.32 0.84 102.80
C GLY A 15 52.05 1.36 101.55
N THR A 16 51.34 1.47 100.47
CA THR A 16 51.28 2.60 99.53
C THR A 16 50.35 2.18 98.33
N ALA A 17 49.46 3.02 97.96
CA ALA A 17 48.50 2.77 96.85
C ALA A 17 49.24 2.67 95.51
N PRO A 18 49.00 1.63 94.70
CA PRO A 18 49.60 1.60 93.35
C PRO A 18 48.81 2.56 92.41
N ALA A 19 49.60 3.43 91.78
CA ALA A 19 49.11 4.25 90.66
C ALA A 19 48.70 3.36 89.51
N PHE A 20 47.49 3.60 89.01
CA PHE A 20 46.96 2.93 87.78
C PHE A 20 47.69 3.48 86.55
N GLU A 21 48.68 2.80 86.00
CA GLU A 21 49.17 3.04 84.64
C GLU A 21 48.21 2.42 83.64
N MET A 22 47.42 3.29 82.96
CA MET A 22 46.60 2.87 81.83
C MET A 22 47.52 2.60 80.62
N ASP A 23 47.61 1.35 80.24
CA ASP A 23 48.36 0.91 79.07
C ASP A 23 47.89 1.55 77.77
N ALA A 24 48.69 2.43 77.22
CA ALA A 24 48.39 3.19 75.97
C ALA A 24 48.14 2.31 74.73
N ARG A 25 48.43 1.02 74.79
CA ARG A 25 48.19 0.06 73.73
C ARG A 25 46.72 -0.31 73.55
N LYS A 26 45.89 -0.28 74.58
CA LYS A 26 44.45 -0.57 74.49
C LYS A 26 43.65 0.52 73.79
N LYS A 27 44.11 1.78 73.83
CA LYS A 27 43.45 2.90 73.11
C LYS A 27 43.59 2.85 71.57
N LYS A 28 44.75 2.32 71.08
CA LYS A 28 44.98 2.20 69.63
C LYS A 28 44.12 1.11 68.93
N THR A 29 43.81 0.01 69.62
CA THR A 29 42.98 -1.08 69.08
C THR A 29 41.53 -0.74 69.08
N GLY A 30 41.02 -0.02 70.07
CA GLY A 30 39.60 0.48 70.08
C GLY A 30 39.32 1.50 68.98
N ASN A 31 40.25 2.39 68.68
CA ASN A 31 40.11 3.35 67.58
C ASN A 31 40.20 2.69 66.23
N ARG A 32 40.98 1.65 66.01
CA ARG A 32 41.03 0.88 64.75
C ARG A 32 39.70 0.11 64.48
N ALA A 33 39.14 -0.50 65.52
CA ALA A 33 37.86 -1.19 65.41
C ALA A 33 36.71 -0.20 65.09
N ARG A 34 36.66 0.97 65.77
CA ARG A 34 35.69 2.03 65.55
C ARG A 34 35.81 2.61 64.15
N ASN A 35 37.02 2.84 63.62
CA ASN A 35 37.24 3.32 62.27
C ASN A 35 36.82 2.30 61.20
N ARG A 36 37.02 1.00 61.44
CA ARG A 36 36.52 -0.06 60.53
C ARG A 36 34.99 -0.12 60.51
N VAL A 37 34.35 -0.02 61.66
CA VAL A 37 32.87 0.04 61.74
C VAL A 37 32.36 1.30 61.07
N MET A 38 33.01 2.45 61.31
CA MET A 38 32.63 3.71 60.67
C MET A 38 32.81 3.66 59.15
N MET A 39 33.87 3.05 58.64
CA MET A 39 34.10 2.83 57.21
C MET A 39 33.03 1.90 56.60
N ALA A 40 32.67 0.83 57.32
CA ALA A 40 31.59 -0.06 56.88
C ALA A 40 30.23 0.69 56.81
N ILE A 41 29.90 1.51 57.80
CA ILE A 41 28.70 2.33 57.83
C ILE A 41 28.69 3.32 56.64
N ILE A 42 29.81 3.99 56.35
CA ILE A 42 29.94 4.90 55.23
C ILE A 42 29.73 4.16 53.89
N CYS A 43 30.32 2.96 53.74
CA CYS A 43 30.09 2.13 52.55
C CYS A 43 28.61 1.71 52.40
N PHE A 44 27.96 1.29 53.49
CA PHE A 44 26.54 0.95 53.46
C PHE A 44 25.67 2.17 53.13
N VAL A 45 25.93 3.32 53.76
CA VAL A 45 25.21 4.57 53.45
C VAL A 45 25.39 4.96 51.97
N GLY A 46 26.62 4.83 51.45
CA GLY A 46 26.92 5.07 50.05
C GLY A 46 26.11 4.15 49.08
N ILE A 47 26.14 2.85 49.39
CA ILE A 47 25.39 1.85 48.60
C ILE A 47 23.87 2.12 48.65
N TYR A 48 23.33 2.32 49.86
CA TYR A 48 21.92 2.63 50.01
C TYR A 48 21.51 3.96 49.38
N SER A 49 22.39 4.99 49.42
CA SER A 49 22.13 6.26 48.73
C SER A 49 22.07 6.10 47.22
N VAL A 50 22.93 5.28 46.63
CA VAL A 50 22.91 4.95 45.20
C VAL A 50 21.63 4.17 44.83
N ILE A 51 21.29 3.16 45.64
CA ILE A 51 20.06 2.38 45.45
C ILE A 51 18.83 3.28 45.58
N SER A 52 18.75 4.11 46.62
CA SER A 52 17.63 5.04 46.82
C SER A 52 17.53 6.08 45.70
N GLY A 53 18.67 6.63 45.27
CA GLY A 53 18.69 7.57 44.12
C GLY A 53 18.20 6.92 42.85
N ARG A 54 18.57 5.66 42.62
CA ARG A 54 18.13 4.89 41.47
C ARG A 54 16.65 4.51 41.53
N LEU A 55 16.15 4.17 42.71
CA LEU A 55 14.73 3.92 42.94
C LEU A 55 13.87 5.20 42.75
N ILE A 56 14.35 6.34 43.27
CA ILE A 56 13.70 7.64 43.04
C ILE A 56 13.71 8.00 41.55
N PHE A 57 14.85 7.79 40.88
CA PHE A 57 14.95 8.01 39.43
C PHE A 57 13.98 7.13 38.64
N TYR A 58 13.85 5.85 38.99
CA TYR A 58 12.85 4.96 38.36
C TYR A 58 11.42 5.31 38.75
N GLY A 59 11.16 5.78 39.97
CA GLY A 59 9.84 6.21 40.40
C GLY A 59 9.39 7.57 39.84
N MET A 60 10.34 8.41 39.38
CA MET A 60 10.07 9.66 38.68
C MET A 60 9.94 9.50 37.16
N GLN A 61 10.35 8.36 36.61
CA GLN A 61 10.02 8.00 35.24
C GLN A 61 8.51 7.73 35.20
N GLU A 62 7.77 8.56 34.48
CA GLU A 62 6.38 8.24 34.13
C GLU A 62 6.31 6.81 33.62
N ASP A 63 5.33 6.05 34.11
CA ASP A 63 5.11 4.64 33.76
C ASP A 63 4.94 4.45 32.23
N THR A 64 6.04 4.51 31.50
CA THR A 64 6.13 4.01 30.12
C THR A 64 6.47 2.51 30.09
N THR A 65 6.77 1.92 31.25
CA THR A 65 7.07 0.50 31.35
C THR A 65 5.88 -0.23 31.96
N GLY A 66 4.94 -0.64 31.11
CA GLY A 66 4.11 -1.78 31.44
C GLY A 66 5.03 -2.95 31.84
N TYR A 67 4.76 -3.55 32.96
CA TYR A 67 5.45 -4.70 33.58
C TYR A 67 5.86 -5.74 32.51
N ASN A 68 7.14 -5.83 32.24
CA ASN A 68 7.72 -6.87 31.40
C ASN A 68 7.81 -8.17 32.19
N GLY A 69 6.74 -8.97 32.17
CA GLY A 69 6.87 -10.41 32.43
C GLY A 69 7.73 -11.05 31.34
N PRO A 70 8.34 -12.22 31.58
CA PRO A 70 9.22 -12.87 30.61
C PRO A 70 8.44 -13.13 29.32
N THR A 71 8.93 -12.56 28.20
CA THR A 71 8.37 -12.62 26.83
C THR A 71 7.17 -11.72 26.52
N GLY A 72 7.11 -10.49 27.04
CA GLY A 72 6.22 -9.48 26.51
C GLY A 72 7.02 -8.50 25.65
N THR A 73 7.16 -8.74 24.35
CA THR A 73 7.56 -7.69 23.41
C THR A 73 6.56 -6.55 23.57
N VAL A 74 7.00 -5.42 24.11
CA VAL A 74 6.25 -4.16 24.01
C VAL A 74 6.18 -3.88 22.52
N LEU A 75 5.01 -4.07 21.92
CA LEU A 75 4.82 -3.78 20.51
C LEU A 75 5.05 -2.28 20.31
N ALA A 76 6.18 -1.94 19.70
CA ALA A 76 6.51 -0.57 19.35
C ALA A 76 5.35 0.03 18.53
N SER A 77 5.05 1.31 18.76
CA SER A 77 4.05 2.03 17.96
C SER A 77 4.53 2.10 16.52
N ARG A 78 3.66 1.77 15.57
CA ARG A 78 3.91 2.05 14.16
C ARG A 78 3.69 3.54 13.89
N PRO A 79 4.39 4.13 12.89
CA PRO A 79 4.07 5.48 12.47
C PRO A 79 2.64 5.53 11.91
N ASP A 80 1.95 6.62 12.14
CA ASP A 80 0.70 6.88 11.43
C ASP A 80 0.98 6.98 9.93
N ILE A 81 0.07 6.45 9.13
CA ILE A 81 0.10 6.64 7.67
C ILE A 81 -0.95 7.68 7.33
N LEU A 82 -0.53 8.73 6.63
CA LEU A 82 -1.39 9.85 6.25
C LEU A 82 -1.50 9.94 4.73
N ASP A 83 -2.61 10.46 4.24
CA ASP A 83 -2.74 10.87 2.84
C ASP A 83 -1.94 12.16 2.56
N ARG A 84 -1.94 12.63 1.32
CA ARG A 84 -1.24 13.86 0.93
C ARG A 84 -1.74 15.13 1.64
N ASN A 85 -2.98 15.13 2.12
CA ASN A 85 -3.62 16.25 2.81
C ASN A 85 -3.47 16.18 4.34
N GLY A 86 -2.96 15.06 4.87
CA GLY A 86 -2.78 14.82 6.31
C GLY A 86 -3.92 14.03 6.95
N GLU A 87 -4.85 13.47 6.15
CA GLU A 87 -5.91 12.59 6.65
C GLU A 87 -5.33 11.23 7.04
N VAL A 88 -5.79 10.69 8.17
CA VAL A 88 -5.28 9.43 8.72
C VAL A 88 -5.80 8.25 7.92
N LEU A 89 -4.87 7.48 7.35
CA LEU A 89 -5.14 6.25 6.62
C LEU A 89 -4.94 4.99 7.48
N ALA A 90 -3.95 5.01 8.38
CA ALA A 90 -3.71 3.95 9.34
C ALA A 90 -3.07 4.54 10.61
N THR A 91 -3.52 4.07 11.77
CA THR A 91 -3.03 4.50 13.08
C THR A 91 -3.05 3.35 14.08
N ASP A 92 -2.27 3.46 15.15
CA ASP A 92 -2.30 2.49 16.25
C ASP A 92 -3.28 2.95 17.32
N ILE A 93 -4.27 2.12 17.65
CA ILE A 93 -5.20 2.35 18.76
C ILE A 93 -4.88 1.44 19.95
N LYS A 94 -5.15 1.93 21.17
CA LYS A 94 -5.04 1.11 22.37
C LYS A 94 -6.25 0.16 22.45
N THR A 95 -5.98 -1.14 22.49
CA THR A 95 -6.98 -2.19 22.66
C THR A 95 -6.69 -3.00 23.91
N ALA A 96 -7.64 -3.79 24.36
CA ALA A 96 -7.45 -4.75 25.42
C ALA A 96 -7.39 -6.16 24.84
N SER A 97 -6.47 -6.97 25.33
CA SER A 97 -6.38 -8.40 25.00
C SER A 97 -6.70 -9.23 26.23
N LEU A 98 -7.60 -10.18 26.05
CA LEU A 98 -8.05 -11.09 27.09
C LEU A 98 -7.07 -12.23 27.25
N TYR A 99 -6.64 -12.48 28.47
CA TYR A 99 -5.88 -13.67 28.81
C TYR A 99 -6.47 -14.40 30.01
N ALA A 100 -6.15 -15.65 30.13
CA ALA A 100 -6.41 -16.45 31.30
C ALA A 100 -5.10 -16.82 32.02
N GLU A 101 -5.17 -16.95 33.34
CA GLU A 101 -4.23 -17.68 34.16
C GLU A 101 -4.88 -19.03 34.52
N PRO A 102 -4.74 -20.08 33.70
CA PRO A 102 -5.48 -21.33 33.85
C PRO A 102 -5.39 -21.95 35.24
N ARG A 103 -4.27 -21.77 35.92
CA ARG A 103 -4.09 -22.26 37.32
C ARG A 103 -5.01 -21.58 38.33
N LYS A 104 -5.59 -20.43 38.00
CA LYS A 104 -6.50 -19.66 38.85
C LYS A 104 -7.97 -19.82 38.43
N ILE A 105 -8.22 -20.48 37.31
CA ILE A 105 -9.58 -20.79 36.86
C ILE A 105 -10.15 -21.90 37.77
N ILE A 106 -11.26 -21.62 38.40
CA ILE A 106 -11.92 -22.58 39.33
C ILE A 106 -12.71 -23.59 38.51
N ASP A 107 -13.56 -23.11 37.61
CA ASP A 107 -14.40 -23.91 36.73
C ASP A 107 -14.24 -23.47 35.27
N PRO A 108 -13.57 -24.26 34.41
CA PRO A 108 -13.40 -23.95 33.01
C PRO A 108 -14.69 -23.95 32.19
N ASP A 109 -15.69 -24.75 32.59
CA ASP A 109 -16.98 -24.83 31.88
C ASP A 109 -17.77 -23.55 32.11
N GLU A 110 -17.94 -23.14 33.40
CA GLU A 110 -18.58 -21.86 33.75
C GLU A 110 -17.84 -20.67 33.13
N ALA A 111 -16.52 -20.64 33.19
CA ALA A 111 -15.71 -19.56 32.58
C ALA A 111 -15.96 -19.42 31.08
N TYR A 112 -16.04 -20.56 30.35
CA TYR A 112 -16.34 -20.51 28.92
C TYR A 112 -17.79 -20.03 28.66
N GLU A 113 -18.78 -20.58 29.37
CA GLU A 113 -20.18 -20.16 29.22
C GLU A 113 -20.35 -18.65 29.44
N LEU A 114 -19.79 -18.11 30.51
CA LEU A 114 -19.84 -16.68 30.81
C LEU A 114 -19.13 -15.84 29.73
N LEU A 115 -17.93 -16.25 29.30
CA LEU A 115 -17.21 -15.53 28.24
C LEU A 115 -17.95 -15.56 26.91
N SER A 116 -18.62 -16.65 26.58
CA SER A 116 -19.36 -16.80 25.31
C SER A 116 -20.57 -15.86 25.22
N THR A 117 -21.13 -15.42 26.35
CA THR A 117 -22.22 -14.43 26.37
C THR A 117 -21.79 -13.08 25.83
N VAL A 118 -20.52 -12.70 26.02
CA VAL A 118 -19.95 -11.43 25.56
C VAL A 118 -19.19 -11.61 24.24
N LEU A 119 -18.61 -12.78 24.04
CA LEU A 119 -17.77 -13.13 22.89
C LEU A 119 -18.30 -14.39 22.19
N PRO A 120 -19.41 -14.30 21.44
CA PRO A 120 -20.07 -15.47 20.84
C PRO A 120 -19.23 -16.14 19.73
N ASP A 121 -18.19 -15.48 19.25
CA ASP A 121 -17.26 -15.94 18.23
C ASP A 121 -16.04 -16.71 18.80
N LEU A 122 -15.99 -16.97 20.12
CA LEU A 122 -14.94 -17.79 20.71
C LEU A 122 -15.08 -19.24 20.27
N ASN A 123 -13.98 -19.79 19.72
CA ASN A 123 -13.92 -21.21 19.42
C ASN A 123 -13.89 -22.03 20.71
N PHE A 124 -14.90 -22.91 20.89
CA PHE A 124 -15.03 -23.70 22.10
C PHE A 124 -13.81 -24.58 22.38
N GLU A 125 -13.40 -25.39 21.42
CA GLU A 125 -12.33 -26.40 21.65
C GLU A 125 -11.01 -25.71 22.02
N GLN A 126 -10.65 -24.64 21.30
CA GLN A 126 -9.41 -23.90 21.56
C GLN A 126 -9.46 -23.17 22.89
N THR A 127 -10.56 -22.47 23.19
CA THR A 127 -10.71 -21.68 24.42
C THR A 127 -10.76 -22.58 25.64
N TYR A 128 -11.56 -23.63 25.59
CA TYR A 128 -11.69 -24.60 26.67
C TYR A 128 -10.35 -25.31 26.95
N SER A 129 -9.68 -25.79 25.92
CA SER A 129 -8.33 -26.38 26.06
C SER A 129 -7.34 -25.43 26.73
N ARG A 130 -7.39 -24.14 26.42
CA ARG A 130 -6.53 -23.12 27.05
C ARG A 130 -6.91 -22.89 28.50
N LEU A 131 -8.20 -22.79 28.84
CA LEU A 131 -8.69 -22.60 30.21
C LEU A 131 -8.29 -23.78 31.12
N LYS A 132 -8.27 -25.01 30.59
CA LYS A 132 -7.96 -26.25 31.32
C LYS A 132 -6.46 -26.59 31.34
N SER A 133 -5.61 -25.84 30.63
CA SER A 133 -4.21 -26.26 30.37
C SER A 133 -3.28 -26.28 31.58
N GLY A 134 -3.67 -25.75 32.74
CA GLY A 134 -2.79 -25.62 33.92
C GLY A 134 -1.58 -24.70 33.69
N ALA A 135 -1.51 -23.98 32.57
CA ALA A 135 -0.47 -22.99 32.26
C ALA A 135 -0.57 -21.77 33.19
N GLY A 136 0.52 -21.03 33.33
CA GLY A 136 0.51 -19.77 34.08
C GLY A 136 -0.13 -18.61 33.30
N PHE A 137 -0.23 -18.75 31.96
CA PHE A 137 -0.77 -17.71 31.06
C PHE A 137 -1.24 -18.35 29.76
N ALA A 138 -2.41 -17.89 29.26
CA ALA A 138 -2.93 -18.28 27.95
C ALA A 138 -3.73 -17.12 27.34
N TRP A 139 -3.41 -16.71 26.12
CA TRP A 139 -4.25 -15.76 25.37
C TRP A 139 -5.58 -16.39 25.01
N LEU A 140 -6.69 -15.70 25.26
CA LEU A 140 -8.02 -16.11 24.86
C LEU A 140 -8.49 -15.35 23.62
N LYS A 141 -8.47 -14.01 23.67
CA LYS A 141 -8.85 -13.15 22.54
C LYS A 141 -8.10 -11.83 22.60
N ARG A 142 -7.63 -11.37 21.44
CA ARG A 142 -6.98 -10.06 21.30
C ARG A 142 -7.91 -9.04 20.65
N GLY A 143 -7.63 -7.76 20.83
CA GLY A 143 -8.36 -6.69 20.14
C GLY A 143 -9.79 -6.46 20.65
N LEU A 144 -10.04 -6.59 21.95
CA LEU A 144 -11.34 -6.32 22.55
C LEU A 144 -11.70 -4.84 22.48
N THR A 145 -12.96 -4.56 22.22
CA THR A 145 -13.52 -3.23 22.38
C THR A 145 -13.60 -2.82 23.87
N PRO A 146 -13.59 -1.51 24.20
CA PRO A 146 -13.78 -1.05 25.58
C PRO A 146 -15.05 -1.60 26.23
N GLN A 147 -16.13 -1.73 25.45
CA GLN A 147 -17.41 -2.27 25.92
C GLN A 147 -17.28 -3.75 26.27
N GLN A 148 -16.70 -4.57 25.39
CA GLN A 148 -16.45 -6.00 25.65
C GLN A 148 -15.58 -6.19 26.89
N LYS A 149 -14.49 -5.40 27.02
CA LYS A 149 -13.64 -5.41 28.21
C LYS A 149 -14.46 -5.16 29.48
N SER A 150 -15.29 -4.10 29.50
CA SER A 150 -16.11 -3.75 30.65
C SER A 150 -17.13 -4.84 31.00
N GLN A 151 -17.78 -5.42 29.99
CA GLN A 151 -18.72 -6.53 30.17
C GLN A 151 -18.05 -7.77 30.78
N ILE A 152 -16.88 -8.18 30.25
CA ILE A 152 -16.13 -9.31 30.77
C ILE A 152 -15.62 -9.04 32.20
N MET A 153 -15.17 -7.81 32.50
CA MET A 153 -14.80 -7.45 33.88
C MET A 153 -15.96 -7.61 34.86
N ALA A 154 -17.17 -7.25 34.43
CA ALA A 154 -18.37 -7.36 35.26
C ALA A 154 -18.76 -8.82 35.56
N LEU A 155 -18.31 -9.80 34.75
CA LEU A 155 -18.56 -11.23 35.00
C LEU A 155 -17.76 -11.75 36.21
N GLY A 156 -16.68 -11.10 36.61
CA GLY A 156 -15.91 -11.43 37.80
C GLY A 156 -15.23 -12.81 37.76
N ILE A 157 -14.89 -13.33 36.60
CA ILE A 157 -14.32 -14.68 36.41
C ILE A 157 -12.90 -14.74 37.01
N PRO A 158 -12.63 -15.61 38.01
CA PRO A 158 -11.30 -15.75 38.59
C PRO A 158 -10.28 -16.20 37.54
N GLY A 159 -9.06 -15.63 37.57
CA GLY A 159 -8.00 -16.01 36.64
C GLY A 159 -8.11 -15.40 35.24
N ILE A 160 -9.11 -14.57 34.96
CA ILE A 160 -9.22 -13.79 33.73
C ILE A 160 -8.62 -12.41 33.94
N GLY A 161 -7.82 -11.96 32.99
CA GLY A 161 -7.18 -10.65 33.04
C GLY A 161 -7.08 -9.97 31.67
N PHE A 162 -6.67 -8.71 31.68
CA PHE A 162 -6.55 -7.92 30.45
C PHE A 162 -5.15 -7.34 30.34
N ARG A 163 -4.57 -7.38 29.15
CA ARG A 163 -3.39 -6.61 28.78
C ARG A 163 -3.76 -5.51 27.82
N THR A 164 -3.18 -4.34 28.01
CA THR A 164 -3.28 -3.26 27.02
C THR A 164 -2.28 -3.55 25.91
N GLU A 165 -2.77 -3.57 24.70
CA GLU A 165 -1.95 -3.73 23.49
C GLU A 165 -2.27 -2.61 22.50
N LYS A 166 -1.38 -2.42 21.52
CA LYS A 166 -1.63 -1.56 20.36
C LYS A 166 -2.10 -2.44 19.22
N SER A 167 -3.16 -2.03 18.56
CA SER A 167 -3.69 -2.68 17.36
C SER A 167 -3.76 -1.67 16.23
N ARG A 168 -3.30 -2.07 15.07
CA ARG A 168 -3.41 -1.25 13.87
C ARG A 168 -4.87 -1.06 13.49
N PHE A 169 -5.26 0.15 13.17
CA PHE A 169 -6.61 0.52 12.76
C PHE A 169 -6.58 1.34 11.49
N TYR A 170 -7.48 1.04 10.58
CA TYR A 170 -7.62 1.65 9.26
C TYR A 170 -8.99 2.33 9.17
N PRO A 171 -9.08 3.65 9.43
CA PRO A 171 -10.37 4.37 9.48
C PRO A 171 -11.18 4.28 8.19
N GLY A 172 -10.49 4.22 7.04
CA GLY A 172 -11.10 4.08 5.72
C GLY A 172 -11.59 2.67 5.37
N GLY A 173 -11.37 1.67 6.25
CA GLY A 173 -11.68 0.27 5.96
C GLY A 173 -11.04 -0.18 4.63
N PRO A 174 -11.82 -0.75 3.69
CA PRO A 174 -11.30 -1.27 2.43
C PRO A 174 -10.87 -0.20 1.41
N THR A 175 -11.07 1.10 1.68
CA THR A 175 -10.91 2.17 0.66
C THR A 175 -9.53 2.20 0.00
N ALA A 176 -8.46 1.94 0.75
CA ALA A 176 -7.09 1.90 0.23
C ALA A 176 -6.37 0.60 0.58
N SER A 177 -7.11 -0.50 0.78
CA SER A 177 -6.58 -1.76 1.31
C SER A 177 -5.37 -2.30 0.55
N HIS A 178 -5.39 -2.29 -0.78
CA HIS A 178 -4.29 -2.77 -1.61
C HIS A 178 -3.06 -1.85 -1.63
N ILE A 179 -3.20 -0.58 -1.24
CA ILE A 179 -2.07 0.35 -1.10
C ILE A 179 -1.49 0.22 0.31
N LEU A 180 -2.34 0.32 1.33
CA LEU A 180 -1.92 0.23 2.72
C LEU A 180 -1.38 -1.15 3.05
N GLY A 181 -2.04 -2.19 2.52
CA GLY A 181 -1.80 -3.55 2.93
C GLY A 181 -2.39 -3.83 4.31
N LEU A 182 -1.72 -4.65 5.09
CA LEU A 182 -2.18 -5.03 6.42
C LEU A 182 -1.00 -5.47 7.29
N VAL A 183 -1.25 -5.52 8.60
CA VAL A 183 -0.34 -6.08 9.58
C VAL A 183 -0.86 -7.41 10.12
N ASN A 184 0.05 -8.25 10.63
CA ASN A 184 -0.34 -9.44 11.37
C ASN A 184 -0.75 -9.09 12.81
N ILE A 185 -1.14 -10.10 13.59
CA ILE A 185 -1.57 -9.93 14.98
C ILE A 185 -0.48 -9.35 15.89
N ASP A 186 0.79 -9.47 15.51
CA ASP A 186 1.95 -8.93 16.22
C ASP A 186 2.37 -7.55 15.69
N ASN A 187 1.48 -6.89 14.95
CA ASN A 187 1.67 -5.55 14.38
C ASN A 187 2.85 -5.46 13.42
N GLN A 188 3.16 -6.55 12.68
CA GLN A 188 4.18 -6.58 11.62
C GLN A 188 3.50 -6.45 10.26
N GLY A 189 4.05 -5.60 9.38
CA GLY A 189 3.54 -5.40 8.03
C GLY A 189 3.77 -6.63 7.14
N ILE A 190 2.69 -7.20 6.60
CA ILE A 190 2.75 -8.39 5.75
C ILE A 190 2.45 -8.10 4.28
N ALA A 191 1.84 -6.96 3.99
CA ALA A 191 1.54 -6.51 2.62
C ALA A 191 1.56 -4.99 2.50
N GLY A 192 1.64 -4.48 1.29
CA GLY A 192 1.49 -3.07 0.93
C GLY A 192 2.51 -2.14 1.60
N MET A 193 2.08 -0.89 1.83
CA MET A 193 2.91 0.13 2.50
C MET A 193 3.28 -0.25 3.93
N GLU A 194 2.46 -1.02 4.64
CA GLU A 194 2.81 -1.54 5.96
C GLU A 194 4.07 -2.41 5.91
N LYS A 195 4.17 -3.29 4.92
CA LYS A 195 5.35 -4.12 4.71
C LYS A 195 6.56 -3.30 4.23
N TYR A 196 6.32 -2.31 3.36
CA TYR A 196 7.37 -1.40 2.92
C TYR A 196 7.99 -0.64 4.11
N ILE A 197 7.17 -0.09 5.01
CA ILE A 197 7.63 0.63 6.21
C ILE A 197 8.51 -0.28 7.08
N ASP A 198 8.12 -1.55 7.26
CA ASP A 198 8.94 -2.50 8.02
C ASP A 198 10.29 -2.76 7.32
N SER A 199 10.30 -2.85 5.99
CA SER A 199 11.53 -3.06 5.22
C SER A 199 12.50 -1.86 5.25
N GLN A 200 12.04 -0.67 5.65
CA GLN A 200 12.87 0.53 5.82
C GLN A 200 13.58 0.59 7.19
N GLY A 201 13.68 -0.52 7.91
CA GLY A 201 14.39 -0.65 9.16
C GLY A 201 13.54 -0.48 10.42
N LEU A 202 12.22 -0.40 10.31
CA LEU A 202 11.35 -0.33 11.48
C LEU A 202 11.44 -1.61 12.32
N SER A 203 11.55 -2.78 11.67
CA SER A 203 11.79 -4.07 12.34
C SER A 203 13.10 -4.04 13.12
N ASP A 204 14.20 -3.56 12.53
CA ASP A 204 15.51 -3.50 13.16
C ASP A 204 15.51 -2.56 14.37
N LEU A 205 14.81 -1.40 14.27
CA LEU A 205 14.67 -0.47 15.40
C LEU A 205 13.86 -1.08 16.56
N ARG A 206 12.90 -1.94 16.26
CA ARG A 206 12.12 -2.69 17.27
C ARG A 206 12.97 -3.74 17.97
N ASP A 207 13.74 -4.52 17.21
CA ASP A 207 14.54 -5.63 17.72
C ASP A 207 15.65 -5.14 18.66
N VAL A 208 16.17 -3.93 18.43
CA VAL A 208 17.16 -3.30 19.33
C VAL A 208 16.53 -2.42 20.43
N GLY A 209 15.18 -2.40 20.56
CA GLY A 209 14.46 -1.65 21.59
C GLY A 209 14.53 -0.12 21.45
N LEU A 210 14.99 0.40 20.32
CA LEU A 210 15.10 1.85 20.08
C LEU A 210 13.77 2.49 19.62
N ALA A 211 12.79 1.68 19.18
CA ALA A 211 11.46 2.15 18.81
C ALA A 211 10.49 2.20 20.00
N ASP A 212 10.91 1.76 21.20
CA ASP A 212 10.07 1.73 22.38
C ASP A 212 9.83 3.15 22.92
N GLY A 213 8.57 3.54 23.00
CA GLY A 213 8.11 4.75 23.67
C GLY A 213 8.27 6.07 22.90
N ARG A 214 8.84 6.09 21.70
CA ARG A 214 8.89 7.30 20.86
C ARG A 214 7.77 7.26 19.81
N SER A 215 7.04 8.37 19.66
CA SER A 215 6.16 8.60 18.52
C SER A 215 7.05 8.72 17.28
N LEU A 216 6.94 7.77 16.35
CA LEU A 216 7.62 7.85 15.06
C LEU A 216 6.95 8.93 14.21
N ALA A 217 7.74 9.63 13.39
CA ALA A 217 7.20 10.61 12.47
C ALA A 217 6.19 9.94 11.51
N PRO A 218 5.04 10.55 11.24
CA PRO A 218 4.05 9.99 10.32
C PRO A 218 4.63 9.79 8.91
N VAL A 219 4.23 8.71 8.25
CA VAL A 219 4.54 8.46 6.83
C VAL A 219 3.42 9.05 5.98
N ARG A 220 3.75 10.05 5.17
CA ARG A 220 2.79 10.66 4.25
C ARG A 220 2.84 9.94 2.91
N LEU A 221 1.67 9.59 2.36
CA LEU A 221 1.54 9.02 1.02
C LEU A 221 1.14 10.08 -0.01
N SER A 222 1.37 9.76 -1.28
CA SER A 222 0.98 10.59 -2.44
C SER A 222 -0.52 10.56 -2.72
N ILE A 223 -1.24 9.56 -2.22
CA ILE A 223 -2.68 9.40 -2.50
C ILE A 223 -3.50 10.52 -1.88
N ASP A 224 -4.58 10.90 -2.56
CA ASP A 224 -5.63 11.78 -2.04
C ASP A 224 -6.84 10.92 -1.66
N LEU A 225 -7.19 10.88 -0.39
CA LEU A 225 -8.26 10.01 0.12
C LEU A 225 -9.62 10.28 -0.54
N ARG A 226 -9.89 11.52 -0.95
CA ARG A 226 -11.12 11.90 -1.67
C ARG A 226 -11.16 11.28 -3.06
N VAL A 227 -10.02 11.35 -3.78
CA VAL A 227 -9.86 10.73 -5.10
C VAL A 227 -9.87 9.21 -4.98
N GLN A 228 -9.21 8.66 -3.97
CA GLN A 228 -9.17 7.22 -3.67
C GLN A 228 -10.59 6.67 -3.45
N HIS A 229 -11.40 7.39 -2.67
CA HIS A 229 -12.80 7.00 -2.44
C HIS A 229 -13.61 6.99 -3.73
N VAL A 230 -13.47 8.02 -4.57
CA VAL A 230 -14.14 8.07 -5.88
C VAL A 230 -13.72 6.91 -6.76
N VAL A 231 -12.41 6.64 -6.85
CA VAL A 231 -11.87 5.57 -7.71
C VAL A 231 -12.38 4.21 -7.25
N ARG A 232 -12.33 3.93 -5.93
CA ARG A 232 -12.87 2.67 -5.38
C ARG A 232 -14.36 2.51 -5.66
N ASP A 233 -15.15 3.54 -5.40
CA ASP A 233 -16.60 3.51 -5.64
C ASP A 233 -16.94 3.21 -7.10
N VAL A 234 -16.26 3.87 -8.05
CA VAL A 234 -16.44 3.60 -9.48
C VAL A 234 -16.05 2.17 -9.84
N VAL A 235 -14.95 1.66 -9.29
CA VAL A 235 -14.48 0.29 -9.55
C VAL A 235 -15.47 -0.75 -9.04
N VAL A 236 -15.94 -0.61 -7.79
CA VAL A 236 -16.89 -1.54 -7.17
C VAL A 236 -18.24 -1.51 -7.89
N ASN A 237 -18.74 -0.31 -8.18
CA ASN A 237 -20.01 -0.16 -8.91
C ASN A 237 -19.94 -0.71 -10.34
N ALA A 238 -18.80 -0.53 -11.03
CA ALA A 238 -18.60 -1.09 -12.36
C ALA A 238 -18.56 -2.63 -12.32
N MET A 239 -17.86 -3.21 -11.35
CA MET A 239 -17.82 -4.66 -11.18
C MET A 239 -19.22 -5.24 -11.01
N GLN A 240 -20.06 -4.61 -10.19
CA GLN A 240 -21.45 -5.03 -9.99
C GLN A 240 -22.31 -4.80 -11.25
N LYS A 241 -22.27 -3.60 -11.84
CA LYS A 241 -23.06 -3.23 -13.02
C LYS A 241 -22.82 -4.13 -14.21
N TYR A 242 -21.56 -4.48 -14.44
CA TYR A 242 -21.17 -5.32 -15.58
C TYR A 242 -21.01 -6.80 -15.19
N ARG A 243 -21.36 -7.18 -13.96
CA ARG A 243 -21.24 -8.56 -13.45
C ARG A 243 -19.87 -9.15 -13.76
N ALA A 244 -18.84 -8.34 -13.57
CA ALA A 244 -17.45 -8.69 -13.82
C ALA A 244 -16.87 -9.44 -12.62
N ILE A 245 -15.86 -10.30 -12.87
CA ILE A 245 -15.18 -11.01 -11.80
C ILE A 245 -14.19 -10.11 -11.05
N ALA A 246 -13.73 -9.05 -11.72
CA ALA A 246 -12.83 -8.07 -11.14
C ALA A 246 -12.86 -6.75 -11.92
N ALA A 247 -12.45 -5.68 -11.23
CA ALA A 247 -12.20 -4.37 -11.84
C ALA A 247 -11.07 -3.64 -11.10
N GLY A 248 -10.49 -2.64 -11.73
CA GLY A 248 -9.49 -1.80 -11.11
C GLY A 248 -9.30 -0.48 -11.84
N ALA A 249 -8.69 0.47 -11.15
CA ALA A 249 -8.33 1.76 -11.74
C ALA A 249 -7.14 2.38 -11.02
N VAL A 250 -6.38 3.22 -11.74
CA VAL A 250 -5.32 4.05 -11.20
C VAL A 250 -5.40 5.45 -11.78
N VAL A 251 -5.11 6.45 -10.95
CA VAL A 251 -4.90 7.84 -11.32
C VAL A 251 -3.45 8.19 -11.01
N LEU A 252 -2.68 8.52 -12.03
CA LEU A 252 -1.24 8.78 -11.97
C LEU A 252 -0.94 10.21 -12.44
N ASN A 253 -0.16 10.97 -11.66
CA ASN A 253 0.36 12.26 -12.08
C ASN A 253 1.50 12.04 -13.09
N VAL A 254 1.34 12.55 -14.33
CA VAL A 254 2.31 12.31 -15.42
C VAL A 254 3.62 13.07 -15.24
N ASN A 255 3.63 14.12 -14.41
CA ASN A 255 4.78 15.01 -14.23
C ASN A 255 5.64 14.63 -13.01
N THR A 256 5.04 13.95 -12.01
CA THR A 256 5.75 13.55 -10.78
C THR A 256 5.86 12.04 -10.61
N GLY A 257 5.06 11.25 -11.33
CA GLY A 257 4.96 9.80 -11.11
C GLY A 257 4.20 9.43 -9.84
N GLU A 258 3.62 10.40 -9.13
CA GLU A 258 2.82 10.12 -7.95
C GLU A 258 1.53 9.37 -8.30
N VAL A 259 1.26 8.28 -7.59
CA VAL A 259 -0.05 7.62 -7.64
C VAL A 259 -1.00 8.40 -6.74
N MET A 260 -1.99 9.06 -7.37
CA MET A 260 -3.00 9.86 -6.67
C MET A 260 -4.10 8.99 -6.05
N ALA A 261 -4.42 7.89 -6.71
CA ALA A 261 -5.36 6.87 -6.27
C ALA A 261 -5.16 5.57 -7.05
N MET A 262 -5.40 4.44 -6.40
CA MET A 262 -5.38 3.12 -7.04
C MET A 262 -6.33 2.17 -6.30
N ALA A 263 -7.26 1.55 -7.01
CA ALA A 263 -8.18 0.57 -6.47
C ALA A 263 -8.21 -0.71 -7.31
N SER A 264 -8.35 -1.83 -6.63
CA SER A 264 -8.56 -3.15 -7.21
C SER A 264 -9.75 -3.81 -6.48
N ALA A 265 -10.67 -4.41 -7.21
CA ALA A 265 -11.80 -5.14 -6.65
C ALA A 265 -11.87 -6.55 -7.26
N PRO A 266 -12.27 -7.59 -6.48
CA PRO A 266 -12.63 -7.53 -5.06
C PRO A 266 -11.51 -7.00 -4.18
N ASP A 267 -11.88 -6.23 -3.15
CA ASP A 267 -10.98 -5.76 -2.11
C ASP A 267 -11.27 -6.43 -0.76
N PHE A 268 -10.50 -6.10 0.26
CA PHE A 268 -10.65 -6.66 1.61
C PHE A 268 -10.67 -5.53 2.64
N ASP A 269 -11.21 -5.80 3.84
CA ASP A 269 -11.10 -4.88 4.97
C ASP A 269 -9.85 -5.23 5.78
N PRO A 270 -8.83 -4.34 5.85
CA PRO A 270 -7.62 -4.59 6.62
C PRO A 270 -7.87 -4.63 8.14
N ASN A 271 -9.02 -4.14 8.62
CA ASN A 271 -9.45 -4.32 10.02
C ASN A 271 -9.97 -5.73 10.29
N ASN A 272 -10.40 -6.46 9.25
CA ASN A 272 -10.85 -7.85 9.33
C ASN A 272 -10.24 -8.68 8.18
N PRO A 273 -8.93 -8.98 8.21
CA PRO A 273 -8.18 -9.46 7.07
C PRO A 273 -8.26 -10.98 6.83
N PHE A 274 -9.30 -11.67 7.28
CA PHE A 274 -9.37 -13.13 7.23
C PHE A 274 -9.26 -13.71 5.80
N ASN A 275 -9.66 -12.96 4.78
CA ASN A 275 -9.61 -13.33 3.36
C ASN A 275 -8.65 -12.47 2.52
N ALA A 276 -7.87 -11.60 3.16
CA ALA A 276 -7.05 -10.62 2.46
C ALA A 276 -5.97 -11.23 1.54
N LEU A 277 -5.53 -12.46 1.85
CA LEU A 277 -4.51 -13.19 1.08
C LEU A 277 -5.11 -14.19 0.08
N ASP A 278 -6.42 -14.23 -0.07
CA ASP A 278 -7.07 -15.07 -1.07
C ASP A 278 -6.75 -14.57 -2.48
N LYS A 279 -6.65 -15.48 -3.43
CA LYS A 279 -6.29 -15.16 -4.82
C LYS A 279 -7.22 -14.13 -5.46
N ASP A 280 -8.48 -14.11 -5.06
CA ASP A 280 -9.48 -13.19 -5.61
C ASP A 280 -9.29 -11.75 -5.12
N HIS A 281 -8.60 -11.56 -3.99
CA HIS A 281 -8.25 -10.25 -3.42
C HIS A 281 -6.85 -9.75 -3.81
N LEU A 282 -6.26 -10.31 -4.88
CA LEU A 282 -4.99 -9.86 -5.42
C LEU A 282 -5.06 -8.38 -5.83
N ASN A 283 -4.01 -7.61 -5.54
CA ASN A 283 -3.84 -6.28 -6.14
C ASN A 283 -3.63 -6.40 -7.65
N ARG A 284 -4.70 -6.31 -8.41
CA ARG A 284 -4.67 -6.48 -9.88
C ARG A 284 -3.93 -5.37 -10.60
N MET A 285 -3.76 -4.22 -9.95
CA MET A 285 -3.10 -3.08 -10.59
C MET A 285 -1.58 -3.22 -10.63
N SER A 286 -0.95 -3.81 -9.60
CA SER A 286 0.50 -3.99 -9.51
C SER A 286 0.97 -5.44 -9.64
N ALA A 287 0.14 -6.42 -9.24
CA ALA A 287 0.49 -7.84 -9.24
C ALA A 287 -0.30 -8.67 -10.26
N GLY A 288 -1.36 -8.14 -10.86
CA GLY A 288 -2.08 -8.80 -11.95
C GLY A 288 -1.36 -8.61 -13.29
N LEU A 289 -1.24 -9.68 -14.08
CA LEU A 289 -0.65 -9.65 -15.43
C LEU A 289 -1.72 -9.88 -16.49
N TYR A 290 -1.83 -8.94 -17.41
CA TYR A 290 -2.85 -8.97 -18.45
C TYR A 290 -2.27 -8.66 -19.83
N GLU A 291 -2.77 -9.33 -20.86
CA GLU A 291 -2.67 -8.86 -22.23
C GLU A 291 -3.56 -7.63 -22.36
N MET A 292 -2.96 -6.44 -22.44
CA MET A 292 -3.68 -5.16 -22.39
C MET A 292 -4.42 -4.81 -23.71
N GLY A 293 -4.42 -5.76 -24.65
CA GLY A 293 -5.10 -5.63 -25.94
C GLY A 293 -4.69 -4.37 -26.70
N SER A 294 -5.63 -3.75 -27.38
CA SER A 294 -5.39 -2.58 -28.24
C SER A 294 -4.89 -1.31 -27.52
N THR A 295 -4.76 -1.29 -26.17
CA THR A 295 -4.05 -0.20 -25.49
C THR A 295 -2.56 -0.20 -25.86
N ILE A 296 -1.98 -1.38 -26.16
CA ILE A 296 -0.59 -1.53 -26.60
C ILE A 296 -0.32 -0.82 -27.92
N LYS A 297 -1.33 -0.62 -28.76
CA LYS A 297 -1.17 0.14 -30.00
C LYS A 297 -0.72 1.58 -29.77
N SER A 298 -0.97 2.14 -28.58
CA SER A 298 -0.41 3.44 -28.21
C SER A 298 1.13 3.43 -28.24
N PHE A 299 1.73 2.34 -27.72
CA PHE A 299 3.18 2.18 -27.73
C PHE A 299 3.72 1.82 -29.12
N THR A 300 2.99 1.03 -29.87
CA THR A 300 3.36 0.65 -31.26
C THR A 300 3.37 1.87 -32.17
N THR A 301 2.35 2.70 -32.11
CA THR A 301 2.28 3.92 -32.91
C THR A 301 3.33 4.95 -32.46
N ALA A 302 3.54 5.11 -31.12
CA ALA A 302 4.62 5.94 -30.59
C ALA A 302 6.00 5.46 -31.09
N MET A 303 6.23 4.16 -31.09
CA MET A 303 7.45 3.54 -31.63
C MET A 303 7.66 3.89 -33.10
N SER A 304 6.61 3.77 -33.91
CA SER A 304 6.66 4.10 -35.35
C SER A 304 7.02 5.57 -35.57
N LEU A 305 6.39 6.49 -34.84
CA LEU A 305 6.68 7.92 -34.87
C LEU A 305 8.12 8.22 -34.40
N ASP A 306 8.57 7.58 -33.33
CA ASP A 306 9.91 7.78 -32.79
C ASP A 306 11.02 7.28 -33.75
N HIS A 307 10.69 6.29 -34.60
CA HIS A 307 11.57 5.77 -35.65
C HIS A 307 11.43 6.47 -37.00
N GLY A 308 10.73 7.62 -37.07
CA GLY A 308 10.71 8.50 -38.24
C GLY A 308 9.44 8.44 -39.09
N ALA A 309 8.43 7.66 -38.72
CA ALA A 309 7.12 7.82 -39.30
C ALA A 309 6.52 9.19 -38.94
N THR A 310 5.57 9.65 -39.73
CA THR A 310 4.84 10.90 -39.52
C THR A 310 3.35 10.64 -39.52
N LEU A 311 2.55 11.63 -39.13
CA LEU A 311 1.09 11.54 -39.19
C LEU A 311 0.57 11.29 -40.63
N ASN A 312 1.37 11.59 -41.66
CA ASN A 312 1.03 11.36 -43.07
C ASN A 312 1.50 9.98 -43.58
N THR A 313 2.26 9.23 -42.78
CA THR A 313 2.70 7.88 -43.16
C THR A 313 1.49 6.97 -43.35
N THR A 314 1.52 6.14 -44.39
CA THR A 314 0.39 5.24 -44.73
C THR A 314 0.81 3.78 -44.62
N TYR A 315 -0.17 2.95 -44.25
CA TYR A 315 -0.01 1.51 -44.09
C TYR A 315 -1.10 0.77 -44.88
N ASP A 316 -0.67 -0.24 -45.63
CA ASP A 316 -1.60 -1.08 -46.42
C ASP A 316 -2.35 -2.05 -45.51
N ALA A 317 -3.65 -1.73 -45.27
CA ALA A 317 -4.60 -2.56 -44.54
C ALA A 317 -5.69 -3.13 -45.45
N THR A 318 -5.43 -3.25 -46.79
CA THR A 318 -6.40 -3.75 -47.77
C THR A 318 -6.70 -5.24 -47.58
N ARG A 319 -5.75 -6.01 -47.12
CA ARG A 319 -5.84 -7.48 -46.96
C ARG A 319 -5.28 -7.97 -45.63
N PRO A 320 -5.84 -9.06 -45.08
CA PRO A 320 -5.26 -9.73 -43.92
C PRO A 320 -3.78 -10.11 -44.12
N ILE A 321 -3.01 -10.11 -43.02
CA ILE A 321 -1.61 -10.52 -43.02
C ILE A 321 -1.51 -11.97 -42.54
N THR A 322 -0.92 -12.85 -43.34
CA THR A 322 -0.63 -14.23 -42.94
C THR A 322 0.84 -14.40 -42.59
N ILE A 323 1.12 -14.92 -41.38
CA ILE A 323 2.49 -15.22 -40.90
C ILE A 323 2.51 -16.65 -40.37
N GLY A 324 3.15 -17.52 -41.09
CA GLY A 324 3.12 -18.94 -40.78
C GLY A 324 1.70 -19.51 -40.82
N ARG A 325 1.19 -19.98 -39.70
CA ARG A 325 -0.18 -20.53 -39.57
C ARG A 325 -1.20 -19.54 -39.08
N GLN A 326 -0.81 -18.30 -38.77
CA GLN A 326 -1.71 -17.26 -38.21
C GLN A 326 -2.07 -16.24 -39.28
N THR A 327 -3.36 -15.91 -39.36
CA THR A 327 -3.87 -14.83 -40.18
C THR A 327 -4.46 -13.73 -39.28
N ILE A 328 -3.96 -12.52 -39.48
CA ILE A 328 -4.34 -11.33 -38.70
C ILE A 328 -5.41 -10.57 -39.49
N HIS A 329 -6.52 -10.31 -38.83
CA HIS A 329 -7.65 -9.56 -39.34
C HIS A 329 -7.91 -8.33 -38.50
N ASP A 330 -8.48 -7.30 -39.09
CA ASP A 330 -9.08 -6.20 -38.37
C ASP A 330 -10.47 -6.58 -37.86
N PHE A 331 -10.84 -6.11 -36.68
CA PHE A 331 -12.18 -6.37 -36.12
C PHE A 331 -13.29 -5.63 -36.89
N HIS A 332 -13.01 -4.40 -37.33
CA HIS A 332 -13.85 -3.58 -38.19
C HIS A 332 -13.03 -3.00 -39.33
N GLY A 333 -12.45 -3.87 -40.16
CA GLY A 333 -11.53 -3.53 -41.23
C GLY A 333 -12.15 -2.54 -42.26
N LYS A 334 -11.34 -1.58 -42.69
CA LYS A 334 -11.71 -0.62 -43.72
C LYS A 334 -11.32 -1.09 -45.12
N ALA A 335 -10.52 -2.18 -45.20
CA ALA A 335 -10.03 -2.81 -46.42
C ALA A 335 -9.42 -1.81 -47.43
N ARG A 336 -8.63 -0.85 -46.94
CA ARG A 336 -7.94 0.17 -47.75
C ARG A 336 -6.61 0.56 -47.10
N VAL A 337 -5.83 1.35 -47.80
CA VAL A 337 -4.65 2.01 -47.21
C VAL A 337 -5.12 3.02 -46.17
N LEU A 338 -4.50 3.02 -45.00
CA LEU A 338 -4.80 3.87 -43.84
C LEU A 338 -3.63 4.77 -43.56
N THR A 339 -3.89 6.02 -43.21
CA THR A 339 -2.89 6.90 -42.59
C THR A 339 -2.63 6.45 -41.16
N LEU A 340 -1.48 6.81 -40.59
CA LEU A 340 -1.13 6.49 -39.21
C LEU A 340 -2.22 6.92 -38.20
N PRO A 341 -2.82 8.14 -38.26
CA PRO A 341 -3.97 8.49 -37.45
C PRO A 341 -5.18 7.57 -37.61
N GLU A 342 -5.45 7.14 -38.84
CA GLU A 342 -6.55 6.20 -39.11
C GLU A 342 -6.29 4.81 -38.55
N VAL A 343 -5.02 4.30 -38.64
CA VAL A 343 -4.60 3.05 -37.99
C VAL A 343 -4.91 3.11 -36.51
N PHE A 344 -4.56 4.22 -35.85
CA PHE A 344 -4.76 4.42 -34.42
C PHE A 344 -6.24 4.52 -34.04
N VAL A 345 -7.01 5.40 -34.71
CA VAL A 345 -8.44 5.67 -34.42
C VAL A 345 -9.32 4.46 -34.72
N PHE A 346 -9.11 3.80 -35.87
CA PHE A 346 -9.85 2.58 -36.22
C PHE A 346 -9.34 1.35 -35.48
N SER A 347 -8.25 1.49 -34.75
CA SER A 347 -7.62 0.39 -34.00
C SER A 347 -7.29 -0.80 -34.90
N SER A 348 -6.70 -0.53 -36.10
CA SER A 348 -6.37 -1.56 -37.07
C SER A 348 -5.24 -2.48 -36.56
N ASN A 349 -5.48 -3.79 -36.48
CA ASN A 349 -4.48 -4.79 -36.17
C ASN A 349 -3.47 -4.91 -37.32
N ILE A 350 -3.98 -4.84 -38.56
CA ILE A 350 -3.17 -4.94 -39.77
C ILE A 350 -2.24 -3.74 -39.86
N GLY A 351 -2.76 -2.52 -39.62
CA GLY A 351 -1.95 -1.29 -39.59
C GLY A 351 -0.85 -1.36 -38.53
N SER A 352 -1.17 -1.74 -37.28
CA SER A 352 -0.20 -1.85 -36.19
C SER A 352 0.84 -2.96 -36.46
N ALA A 353 0.45 -4.07 -37.10
CA ALA A 353 1.38 -5.08 -37.56
C ALA A 353 2.37 -4.55 -38.60
N ARG A 354 1.92 -3.68 -39.50
CA ARG A 354 2.77 -3.00 -40.51
C ARG A 354 3.70 -1.98 -39.84
N GLU A 355 3.23 -1.22 -38.84
CA GLU A 355 4.07 -0.33 -38.02
C GLU A 355 5.24 -1.11 -37.40
N ALA A 356 4.97 -2.24 -36.75
CA ALA A 356 6.00 -3.07 -36.11
C ALA A 356 6.93 -3.74 -37.11
N ASP A 357 6.40 -4.18 -38.26
CA ASP A 357 7.23 -4.79 -39.34
C ASP A 357 8.19 -3.76 -39.94
N ALA A 358 7.76 -2.51 -40.11
CA ALA A 358 8.60 -1.43 -40.64
C ALA A 358 9.72 -1.04 -39.66
N VAL A 359 9.47 -1.05 -38.36
CA VAL A 359 10.48 -0.72 -37.34
C VAL A 359 11.45 -1.88 -37.09
N GLY A 360 11.00 -3.12 -37.21
CA GLY A 360 11.76 -4.31 -37.00
C GLY A 360 11.81 -4.82 -35.56
N ILE A 361 12.14 -6.09 -35.39
CA ILE A 361 11.99 -6.84 -34.12
C ILE A 361 12.83 -6.24 -33.00
N GLU A 362 14.13 -6.01 -33.26
CA GLU A 362 15.08 -5.54 -32.24
C GLU A 362 14.71 -4.13 -31.72
N ASN A 363 14.36 -3.23 -32.64
CA ASN A 363 13.93 -1.87 -32.29
C ASN A 363 12.60 -1.89 -31.53
N HIS A 364 11.65 -2.75 -31.90
CA HIS A 364 10.38 -2.93 -31.18
C HIS A 364 10.62 -3.37 -29.73
N ARG A 365 11.44 -4.42 -29.56
CA ARG A 365 11.79 -4.89 -28.21
C ARG A 365 12.50 -3.82 -27.40
N ALA A 366 13.52 -3.16 -27.98
CA ALA A 366 14.28 -2.11 -27.33
C ALA A 366 13.38 -0.91 -26.93
N PHE A 367 12.40 -0.55 -27.76
CA PHE A 367 11.44 0.51 -27.47
C PHE A 367 10.57 0.18 -26.24
N LEU A 368 10.00 -1.02 -26.20
CA LEU A 368 9.18 -1.46 -25.06
C LEU A 368 10.00 -1.60 -23.78
N THR A 369 11.28 -2.01 -23.88
CA THR A 369 12.21 -2.05 -22.73
C THR A 369 12.45 -0.64 -22.18
N ARG A 370 12.76 0.35 -23.05
CA ARG A 370 12.97 1.75 -22.63
C ARG A 370 11.74 2.34 -21.95
N LEU A 371 10.54 1.95 -22.34
CA LEU A 371 9.28 2.35 -21.70
C LEU A 371 8.97 1.56 -20.41
N GLY A 372 9.89 0.71 -19.95
CA GLY A 372 9.74 -0.05 -18.73
C GLY A 372 8.68 -1.16 -18.80
N LEU A 373 8.22 -1.58 -20.00
CA LEU A 373 7.12 -2.52 -20.14
C LEU A 373 7.55 -4.00 -20.10
N LEU A 374 8.85 -4.29 -20.18
CA LEU A 374 9.39 -5.66 -20.23
C LEU A 374 10.13 -6.07 -18.94
N ASP A 375 10.41 -5.14 -18.04
CA ASP A 375 11.12 -5.36 -16.80
C ASP A 375 10.19 -5.10 -15.58
N PRO A 376 10.46 -5.71 -14.41
CA PRO A 376 9.70 -5.42 -13.21
C PRO A 376 9.73 -3.93 -12.87
N MET A 377 8.56 -3.35 -12.60
CA MET A 377 8.42 -1.97 -12.19
C MET A 377 8.99 -1.78 -10.77
N LYS A 378 9.66 -0.65 -10.54
CA LYS A 378 10.14 -0.26 -9.22
C LYS A 378 9.12 0.69 -8.57
N THR A 379 8.73 0.37 -7.35
CA THR A 379 7.81 1.14 -6.51
C THR A 379 7.92 0.66 -5.08
N GLU A 380 7.33 1.38 -4.14
CA GLU A 380 7.31 1.02 -2.71
C GLU A 380 6.48 -0.24 -2.44
N LEU A 381 5.49 -0.57 -3.29
CA LEU A 381 4.69 -1.78 -3.08
C LEU A 381 5.54 -3.04 -3.32
N PRO A 382 5.56 -3.99 -2.37
CA PRO A 382 6.27 -5.25 -2.55
C PRO A 382 5.57 -6.21 -3.53
N GLU A 383 4.25 -6.02 -3.75
CA GLU A 383 3.44 -6.87 -4.64
C GLU A 383 3.49 -6.33 -6.08
N VAL A 384 4.60 -6.59 -6.77
CA VAL A 384 4.82 -6.23 -8.18
C VAL A 384 5.10 -7.47 -9.00
N ALA A 385 4.28 -7.71 -10.02
CA ALA A 385 4.50 -8.83 -10.93
C ALA A 385 5.56 -8.50 -11.98
N LYS A 386 6.35 -9.52 -12.33
CA LYS A 386 7.27 -9.43 -13.46
C LYS A 386 6.49 -9.58 -14.77
N PRO A 387 6.59 -8.62 -15.72
CA PRO A 387 5.96 -8.74 -17.03
C PRO A 387 6.29 -10.04 -17.75
N TYR A 388 5.33 -10.52 -18.50
CA TYR A 388 5.55 -11.67 -19.38
C TYR A 388 5.84 -11.20 -20.82
N SER A 389 6.91 -11.67 -21.41
CA SER A 389 7.20 -11.55 -22.83
C SER A 389 7.98 -12.78 -23.34
N PRO A 390 7.93 -13.10 -24.62
CA PRO A 390 8.72 -14.19 -25.18
C PRO A 390 10.22 -14.00 -24.92
N LYS A 391 10.93 -15.04 -24.49
CA LYS A 391 12.39 -14.97 -24.29
C LYS A 391 13.15 -14.64 -25.58
N VAL A 392 12.72 -15.25 -26.69
CA VAL A 392 13.24 -15.01 -28.04
C VAL A 392 12.11 -14.45 -28.89
N TRP A 393 12.31 -13.26 -29.44
CA TRP A 393 11.34 -12.62 -30.29
C TRP A 393 11.54 -13.07 -31.75
N LYS A 394 10.49 -13.66 -32.30
CA LYS A 394 10.37 -13.94 -33.73
C LYS A 394 9.46 -12.90 -34.38
N LYS A 395 9.45 -12.82 -35.71
CA LYS A 395 8.58 -11.91 -36.45
C LYS A 395 7.12 -12.02 -36.02
N VAL A 396 6.60 -13.22 -35.81
CA VAL A 396 5.23 -13.44 -35.34
C VAL A 396 5.00 -12.81 -33.95
N ASN A 397 5.97 -12.91 -33.04
CA ASN A 397 5.84 -12.31 -31.70
C ASN A 397 5.79 -10.78 -31.76
N SER A 398 6.73 -10.16 -32.51
CA SER A 398 6.73 -8.70 -32.69
C SER A 398 5.40 -8.21 -33.25
N ILE A 399 4.88 -8.90 -34.24
CA ILE A 399 3.60 -8.54 -34.87
C ILE A 399 2.42 -8.74 -33.94
N THR A 400 2.32 -9.87 -33.21
CA THR A 400 1.20 -10.07 -32.26
C THR A 400 1.27 -9.10 -31.08
N ILE A 401 2.44 -8.80 -30.57
CA ILE A 401 2.64 -7.82 -29.50
C ILE A 401 2.22 -6.41 -29.94
N SER A 402 2.42 -6.04 -31.21
CA SER A 402 2.08 -4.71 -31.70
C SER A 402 0.60 -4.33 -31.55
N PHE A 403 -0.30 -5.31 -31.47
CA PHE A 403 -1.73 -5.08 -31.22
C PHE A 403 -2.23 -5.68 -29.90
N GLY A 404 -1.29 -6.08 -29.00
CA GLY A 404 -1.56 -6.38 -27.59
C GLY A 404 -1.75 -7.86 -27.25
N HIS A 405 -1.18 -8.80 -28.04
CA HIS A 405 -1.23 -10.23 -27.77
C HIS A 405 0.19 -10.83 -27.65
N GLY A 406 0.38 -11.78 -26.73
CA GLY A 406 1.66 -12.44 -26.50
C GLY A 406 2.63 -11.71 -25.58
N MET A 407 2.20 -10.62 -24.98
CA MET A 407 2.87 -9.88 -23.89
C MET A 407 1.86 -9.52 -22.82
N ALA A 408 2.21 -9.69 -21.54
CA ALA A 408 1.36 -9.28 -20.42
C ALA A 408 2.13 -8.35 -19.49
N THR A 409 1.48 -7.27 -19.10
CA THR A 409 1.99 -6.24 -18.18
C THR A 409 1.01 -6.01 -17.05
N THR A 410 1.46 -5.35 -15.98
CA THR A 410 0.52 -4.86 -14.97
C THR A 410 -0.18 -3.60 -15.46
N PRO A 411 -1.43 -3.33 -15.04
CA PRO A 411 -2.13 -2.10 -15.39
C PRO A 411 -1.38 -0.84 -14.95
N LEU A 412 -0.80 -0.83 -13.74
CA LEU A 412 0.00 0.31 -13.27
C LEU A 412 1.22 0.57 -14.17
N GLN A 413 1.93 -0.48 -14.57
CA GLN A 413 3.07 -0.36 -15.49
C GLN A 413 2.64 0.19 -16.85
N THR A 414 1.49 -0.26 -17.37
CA THR A 414 0.91 0.29 -18.61
C THR A 414 0.55 1.77 -18.46
N ALA A 415 0.03 2.19 -17.31
CA ALA A 415 -0.29 3.60 -17.04
C ALA A 415 0.98 4.46 -16.98
N VAL A 416 2.06 3.95 -16.38
CA VAL A 416 3.37 4.63 -16.33
C VAL A 416 3.96 4.81 -17.72
N GLY A 417 3.96 3.74 -18.53
CA GLY A 417 4.39 3.84 -19.94
C GLY A 417 3.53 4.84 -20.74
N ALA A 418 2.21 4.85 -20.53
CA ALA A 418 1.31 5.80 -21.21
C ALA A 418 1.53 7.24 -20.75
N ALA A 419 1.91 7.48 -19.48
CA ALA A 419 2.29 8.80 -19.00
C ALA A 419 3.51 9.34 -19.77
N ALA A 420 4.50 8.51 -20.05
CA ALA A 420 5.66 8.88 -20.87
C ALA A 420 5.26 9.27 -22.30
N LEU A 421 4.18 8.71 -22.86
CA LEU A 421 3.71 9.08 -24.20
C LEU A 421 3.14 10.51 -24.26
N VAL A 422 2.74 11.11 -23.12
CA VAL A 422 2.00 12.38 -23.13
C VAL A 422 2.65 13.51 -22.34
N ASN A 423 3.74 13.23 -21.57
CA ASN A 423 4.41 14.20 -20.71
C ASN A 423 5.70 14.82 -21.31
N GLY A 424 5.86 14.74 -22.63
CA GLY A 424 7.09 15.16 -23.32
C GLY A 424 8.12 14.05 -23.48
N GLY A 425 7.73 12.81 -23.26
CA GLY A 425 8.56 11.63 -23.52
C GLY A 425 9.42 11.15 -22.36
N LYS A 426 9.05 11.48 -21.14
CA LYS A 426 9.81 11.17 -19.92
C LYS A 426 9.20 10.00 -19.18
N LEU A 427 9.96 8.92 -19.00
CA LEU A 427 9.59 7.85 -18.09
C LEU A 427 9.94 8.27 -16.65
N ILE A 428 8.97 8.25 -15.77
CA ILE A 428 9.09 8.54 -14.34
C ILE A 428 8.54 7.35 -13.58
N GLU A 429 9.38 6.70 -12.77
CA GLU A 429 8.96 5.57 -11.95
C GLU A 429 7.84 5.98 -10.99
N PRO A 430 6.79 5.17 -10.85
CA PRO A 430 5.65 5.49 -10.00
C PRO A 430 6.04 5.44 -8.52
N THR A 431 5.45 6.33 -7.74
CA THR A 431 5.66 6.39 -6.29
C THR A 431 4.35 6.57 -5.54
N PHE A 432 4.27 5.95 -4.36
CA PHE A 432 3.22 6.16 -3.37
C PHE A 432 3.65 7.16 -2.28
N LEU A 433 4.86 7.71 -2.38
CA LEU A 433 5.36 8.78 -1.53
C LEU A 433 5.25 10.14 -2.26
N PRO A 434 5.07 11.25 -1.53
CA PRO A 434 5.06 12.58 -2.14
C PRO A 434 6.37 12.86 -2.88
N ARG A 435 6.25 13.42 -4.08
CA ARG A 435 7.40 13.81 -4.92
C ARG A 435 7.15 15.17 -5.55
N THR A 436 8.06 16.09 -5.33
CA THR A 436 8.03 17.40 -5.97
C THR A 436 8.40 17.33 -7.46
N LEU A 437 8.05 18.38 -8.22
CA LEU A 437 8.44 18.47 -9.64
C LEU A 437 9.97 18.49 -9.82
N GLU A 438 10.71 19.07 -8.88
CA GLU A 438 12.17 19.11 -8.96
C GLU A 438 12.78 17.72 -8.72
N GLU A 439 12.31 16.99 -7.73
CA GLU A 439 12.72 15.60 -7.50
C GLU A 439 12.36 14.72 -8.69
N ALA A 440 11.16 14.89 -9.26
CA ALA A 440 10.74 14.14 -10.45
C ALA A 440 11.68 14.36 -11.64
N LYS A 441 12.19 15.58 -11.84
CA LYS A 441 13.16 15.87 -12.90
C LYS A 441 14.46 15.10 -12.74
N THR A 442 14.88 14.80 -11.52
CA THR A 442 16.14 14.08 -11.25
C THR A 442 16.05 12.58 -11.56
N VAL A 443 14.84 11.99 -11.49
CA VAL A 443 14.60 10.58 -11.75
C VAL A 443 13.97 10.32 -13.12
N ALA A 444 13.58 11.38 -13.83
CA ALA A 444 12.96 11.28 -15.14
C ALA A 444 13.97 10.89 -16.22
N GLU A 445 13.67 9.84 -16.99
CA GLU A 445 14.47 9.41 -18.13
C GLU A 445 13.78 9.76 -19.44
N GLN A 446 14.49 10.42 -20.37
CA GLN A 446 13.95 10.73 -21.70
C GLN A 446 13.95 9.44 -22.55
N VAL A 447 12.78 8.87 -22.79
CA VAL A 447 12.62 7.55 -23.46
C VAL A 447 12.07 7.64 -24.88
N ILE A 448 11.36 8.73 -25.21
CA ILE A 448 10.89 9.04 -26.55
C ILE A 448 11.12 10.53 -26.86
N LYS A 449 11.11 10.89 -28.13
CA LYS A 449 11.28 12.29 -28.55
C LYS A 449 10.10 13.15 -28.10
N PRO A 450 10.31 14.41 -27.69
CA PRO A 450 9.21 15.33 -27.35
C PRO A 450 8.18 15.47 -28.49
N LYS A 451 8.62 15.50 -29.75
CA LYS A 451 7.74 15.54 -30.93
C LYS A 451 6.83 14.31 -31.00
N THR A 452 7.37 13.11 -30.70
CA THR A 452 6.56 11.88 -30.62
C THR A 452 5.48 11.99 -29.57
N SER A 453 5.80 12.57 -28.40
CA SER A 453 4.81 12.81 -27.35
C SER A 453 3.72 13.82 -27.79
N ASP A 454 4.08 14.87 -28.54
CA ASP A 454 3.10 15.83 -29.07
C ASP A 454 2.16 15.15 -30.06
N ASP A 455 2.69 14.33 -30.97
CA ASP A 455 1.90 13.58 -31.94
C ASP A 455 0.99 12.56 -31.23
N MET A 456 1.47 11.92 -30.16
CA MET A 456 0.64 10.98 -29.37
C MET A 456 -0.51 11.69 -28.62
N ARG A 457 -0.29 12.91 -28.08
CA ARG A 457 -1.38 13.72 -27.51
C ARG A 457 -2.45 14.03 -28.55
N TYR A 458 -2.02 14.43 -29.75
CA TYR A 458 -2.93 14.65 -30.87
C TYR A 458 -3.76 13.38 -31.20
N LEU A 459 -3.11 12.21 -31.30
CA LEU A 459 -3.77 10.95 -31.61
C LEU A 459 -4.73 10.51 -30.50
N TYR A 460 -4.35 10.70 -29.24
CA TYR A 460 -5.23 10.42 -28.09
C TYR A 460 -6.48 11.29 -28.13
N LYS A 461 -6.31 12.60 -28.39
CA LYS A 461 -7.41 13.54 -28.54
C LYS A 461 -8.32 13.13 -29.71
N LEU A 462 -7.75 12.87 -30.87
CA LEU A 462 -8.49 12.47 -32.06
C LEU A 462 -9.35 11.22 -31.80
N ASN A 463 -8.79 10.23 -31.09
CA ASN A 463 -9.54 9.02 -30.71
C ASN A 463 -10.62 9.31 -29.64
N GLY A 464 -10.39 10.27 -28.75
CA GLY A 464 -11.40 10.77 -27.80
C GLY A 464 -12.56 11.49 -28.49
N ASP A 465 -12.27 12.24 -29.54
CA ASP A 465 -13.30 13.03 -30.27
C ASP A 465 -14.07 12.16 -31.28
N THR A 466 -13.39 11.30 -32.02
CA THR A 466 -13.99 10.60 -33.19
C THR A 466 -13.97 9.07 -33.10
N GLY A 467 -13.14 8.51 -32.23
CA GLY A 467 -12.90 7.07 -32.15
C GLY A 467 -13.61 6.35 -30.99
N SER A 468 -13.01 5.27 -30.55
CA SER A 468 -13.52 4.41 -29.49
C SER A 468 -13.46 5.04 -28.09
N GLY A 469 -12.76 6.16 -27.93
CA GLY A 469 -12.62 6.89 -26.67
C GLY A 469 -13.78 7.83 -26.33
N ARG A 470 -14.74 8.05 -27.22
CA ARG A 470 -15.83 9.04 -27.06
C ARG A 470 -16.60 8.92 -25.74
N ASN A 471 -16.81 7.71 -25.25
CA ASN A 471 -17.54 7.47 -24.02
C ASN A 471 -16.73 7.82 -22.73
N ALA A 472 -15.47 8.21 -22.86
CA ALA A 472 -14.67 8.76 -21.77
C ALA A 472 -14.73 10.29 -21.69
N ASN A 473 -15.37 10.97 -22.66
CA ASN A 473 -15.47 12.41 -22.67
C ASN A 473 -16.32 12.94 -21.52
N VAL A 474 -15.82 13.99 -20.87
CA VAL A 474 -16.48 14.70 -19.77
C VAL A 474 -16.56 16.18 -20.15
N LYS A 475 -17.74 16.75 -20.10
CA LYS A 475 -17.95 18.17 -20.43
C LYS A 475 -17.06 19.05 -19.54
N GLY A 476 -16.28 19.91 -20.17
CA GLY A 476 -15.31 20.78 -19.49
C GLY A 476 -13.94 20.15 -19.25
N TYR A 477 -13.79 18.85 -19.48
CA TYR A 477 -12.49 18.17 -19.34
C TYR A 477 -12.20 17.42 -20.65
N ARG A 478 -11.17 17.87 -21.37
CA ARG A 478 -10.81 17.28 -22.65
C ARG A 478 -10.01 16.01 -22.39
N VAL A 479 -10.62 14.86 -22.68
CA VAL A 479 -10.06 13.53 -22.41
C VAL A 479 -9.63 12.88 -23.71
N GLY A 480 -8.40 12.42 -23.77
CA GLY A 480 -7.89 11.62 -24.89
C GLY A 480 -7.38 10.28 -24.42
N GLY A 481 -7.49 9.24 -25.25
CA GLY A 481 -7.02 7.94 -24.80
C GLY A 481 -7.25 6.79 -25.77
N LYS A 482 -7.06 5.55 -25.30
CA LYS A 482 -7.18 4.33 -26.11
C LYS A 482 -7.87 3.20 -25.35
N THR A 483 -8.84 2.58 -25.99
CA THR A 483 -9.50 1.34 -25.53
C THR A 483 -8.62 0.12 -25.83
N GLY A 484 -8.70 -0.88 -24.96
CA GLY A 484 -8.20 -2.24 -25.16
C GLY A 484 -9.27 -3.26 -24.85
N THR A 485 -9.44 -4.22 -25.73
CA THR A 485 -10.28 -5.40 -25.51
C THR A 485 -9.43 -6.60 -25.94
N ALA A 486 -9.22 -7.55 -25.06
CA ALA A 486 -8.47 -8.77 -25.31
C ALA A 486 -9.30 -9.98 -24.92
N ASP A 487 -9.26 -11.04 -25.74
CA ASP A 487 -9.79 -12.34 -25.33
C ASP A 487 -8.81 -12.98 -24.35
N LYS A 488 -9.31 -13.58 -23.28
CA LYS A 488 -8.46 -14.23 -22.26
C LYS A 488 -7.91 -15.56 -22.76
N VAL A 489 -6.70 -15.88 -22.32
CA VAL A 489 -6.10 -17.18 -22.56
C VAL A 489 -6.49 -18.16 -21.46
N VAL A 490 -7.23 -19.20 -21.80
CA VAL A 490 -7.61 -20.29 -20.89
C VAL A 490 -7.07 -21.60 -21.44
N ASN A 491 -6.32 -22.33 -20.66
CA ASN A 491 -5.68 -23.59 -21.07
C ASN A 491 -4.88 -23.46 -22.37
N GLY A 492 -4.17 -22.34 -22.56
CA GLY A 492 -3.32 -22.08 -23.73
C GLY A 492 -4.08 -21.72 -25.02
N ARG A 493 -5.36 -21.42 -24.95
CA ARG A 493 -6.20 -21.01 -26.09
C ARG A 493 -7.01 -19.75 -25.75
N TYR A 494 -7.26 -18.89 -26.75
CA TYR A 494 -8.11 -17.72 -26.59
C TYR A 494 -9.57 -18.14 -26.44
N ALA A 495 -10.20 -17.71 -25.35
CA ALA A 495 -11.62 -17.94 -25.05
C ALA A 495 -12.41 -16.72 -25.51
N LYS A 496 -13.16 -16.85 -26.61
CA LYS A 496 -13.89 -15.73 -27.25
C LYS A 496 -14.96 -15.08 -26.37
N ASP A 497 -15.44 -15.80 -25.36
CA ASP A 497 -16.52 -15.33 -24.47
C ASP A 497 -15.99 -14.70 -23.17
N LEU A 498 -14.69 -14.80 -22.92
CA LEU A 498 -14.02 -14.26 -21.73
C LEU A 498 -13.10 -13.12 -22.15
N ARG A 499 -13.48 -11.90 -21.83
CA ARG A 499 -12.77 -10.69 -22.23
C ARG A 499 -12.15 -9.97 -21.05
N PHE A 500 -10.99 -9.41 -21.30
CA PHE A 500 -10.38 -8.40 -20.47
C PHE A 500 -10.45 -7.05 -21.20
N ASN A 501 -11.01 -6.05 -20.54
CA ASN A 501 -11.16 -4.71 -21.12
C ASN A 501 -10.34 -3.71 -20.32
N ALA A 502 -9.72 -2.77 -21.02
CA ALA A 502 -8.98 -1.66 -20.45
C ALA A 502 -9.26 -0.36 -21.19
N PHE A 503 -9.12 0.76 -20.51
CA PHE A 503 -9.06 2.07 -21.13
C PHE A 503 -7.98 2.90 -20.46
N VAL A 504 -7.05 3.43 -21.24
CA VAL A 504 -6.04 4.38 -20.79
C VAL A 504 -6.34 5.75 -21.35
N ALA A 505 -6.40 6.76 -20.49
CA ALA A 505 -6.71 8.13 -20.85
C ALA A 505 -5.73 9.11 -20.21
N ALA A 506 -5.51 10.24 -20.89
CA ALA A 506 -4.83 11.40 -20.33
C ALA A 506 -5.77 12.60 -20.30
N PHE A 507 -5.70 13.41 -19.26
CA PHE A 507 -6.47 14.64 -19.12
C PHE A 507 -5.73 15.69 -18.26
N PRO A 508 -5.96 17.00 -18.53
CA PRO A 508 -6.47 17.56 -19.78
C PRO A 508 -5.56 17.20 -20.95
N ILE A 509 -6.08 16.79 -22.11
CA ILE A 509 -5.21 16.22 -23.17
C ILE A 509 -4.29 17.23 -23.83
N GLU A 510 -4.62 18.52 -23.83
CA GLU A 510 -3.77 19.57 -24.38
C GLU A 510 -2.51 19.82 -23.52
N LYS A 511 -2.64 19.69 -22.20
CA LYS A 511 -1.54 19.79 -21.22
C LYS A 511 -1.76 18.72 -20.17
N PRO A 512 -1.39 17.46 -20.44
CA PRO A 512 -1.67 16.36 -19.56
C PRO A 512 -1.08 16.55 -18.16
N GLU A 513 -1.92 16.40 -17.15
CA GLU A 513 -1.52 16.39 -15.75
C GLU A 513 -1.67 14.98 -15.16
N TYR A 514 -2.67 14.23 -15.64
CA TYR A 514 -2.97 12.90 -15.13
C TYR A 514 -3.22 11.89 -16.24
N VAL A 515 -2.81 10.66 -15.98
CA VAL A 515 -3.24 9.46 -16.69
C VAL A 515 -4.20 8.70 -15.78
N VAL A 516 -5.34 8.29 -16.34
CA VAL A 516 -6.30 7.37 -15.71
C VAL A 516 -6.35 6.09 -16.52
N LEU A 517 -6.09 4.96 -15.88
CA LEU A 517 -6.24 3.65 -16.50
C LEU A 517 -7.25 2.85 -15.71
N THR A 518 -8.24 2.30 -16.40
CA THR A 518 -9.26 1.40 -15.85
C THR A 518 -9.19 0.04 -16.49
N ILE A 519 -9.47 -0.99 -15.71
CA ILE A 519 -9.60 -2.37 -16.16
C ILE A 519 -10.91 -2.97 -15.67
N ILE A 520 -11.45 -3.91 -16.44
CA ILE A 520 -12.57 -4.73 -16.03
C ILE A 520 -12.44 -6.13 -16.64
N ASP A 521 -12.53 -7.13 -15.80
CA ASP A 521 -12.26 -8.52 -16.15
C ASP A 521 -13.57 -9.32 -16.28
N GLU A 522 -13.75 -9.94 -17.44
CA GLU A 522 -14.95 -10.72 -17.81
C GLU A 522 -16.26 -9.96 -17.69
N PRO A 523 -16.33 -8.69 -18.14
CA PRO A 523 -17.56 -7.93 -18.05
C PRO A 523 -18.65 -8.53 -18.96
N LYS A 524 -19.87 -8.56 -18.46
CA LYS A 524 -21.07 -8.82 -19.27
C LYS A 524 -21.67 -7.48 -19.73
N PRO A 525 -22.37 -7.43 -20.88
CA PRO A 525 -23.10 -6.24 -21.25
C PRO A 525 -24.06 -5.81 -20.13
N ALA A 526 -24.12 -4.51 -19.84
CA ALA A 526 -25.14 -3.99 -18.95
C ALA A 526 -26.53 -4.05 -19.61
N GLU A 527 -27.55 -3.91 -18.80
CA GLU A 527 -28.94 -3.89 -19.29
C GLU A 527 -29.09 -2.82 -20.39
N GLY A 528 -29.72 -3.20 -21.52
CA GLY A 528 -29.86 -2.34 -22.69
C GLY A 528 -28.61 -2.16 -23.57
N GLN A 529 -27.49 -2.79 -23.24
CA GLN A 529 -26.28 -2.76 -24.08
C GLN A 529 -26.11 -4.05 -24.88
N SER A 530 -25.75 -3.90 -26.14
CA SER A 530 -25.57 -5.02 -27.08
C SER A 530 -24.15 -5.62 -27.04
N SER A 531 -23.19 -4.95 -26.39
CA SER A 531 -21.77 -5.33 -26.41
C SER A 531 -21.05 -5.05 -25.11
N GLY A 532 -20.20 -6.00 -24.67
CA GLY A 532 -19.35 -5.89 -23.49
C GLY A 532 -17.91 -5.41 -23.78
N ILE A 533 -17.66 -4.63 -24.86
CA ILE A 533 -16.34 -4.10 -25.19
C ILE A 533 -15.94 -2.90 -24.32
N ALA A 534 -14.64 -2.58 -24.28
CA ALA A 534 -14.07 -1.54 -23.43
C ALA A 534 -14.70 -0.15 -23.61
N ALA A 535 -15.17 0.20 -24.81
CA ALA A 535 -15.85 1.47 -25.07
C ALA A 535 -17.14 1.65 -24.26
N TYR A 536 -17.80 0.56 -23.84
CA TYR A 536 -19.08 0.60 -23.12
C TYR A 536 -18.97 0.30 -21.61
N ASN A 537 -17.77 -0.03 -21.13
CA ASN A 537 -17.53 -0.29 -19.70
C ASN A 537 -16.30 0.43 -19.16
N ALA A 538 -15.09 0.13 -19.62
CA ALA A 538 -13.87 0.76 -19.12
C ALA A 538 -13.80 2.27 -19.42
N ALA A 539 -14.22 2.72 -20.61
CA ALA A 539 -14.21 4.15 -20.96
C ALA A 539 -15.21 4.98 -20.11
N PRO A 540 -16.45 4.54 -19.87
CA PRO A 540 -17.35 5.19 -18.90
C PRO A 540 -16.82 5.25 -17.47
N MET A 541 -16.04 4.25 -17.00
CA MET A 541 -15.39 4.31 -15.70
C MET A 541 -14.42 5.49 -15.62
N VAL A 542 -13.61 5.71 -16.65
CA VAL A 542 -12.72 6.88 -16.74
C VAL A 542 -13.50 8.18 -16.69
N ALA A 543 -14.58 8.30 -17.48
CA ALA A 543 -15.43 9.49 -17.45
C ALA A 543 -15.97 9.79 -16.05
N GLU A 544 -16.45 8.76 -15.35
CA GLU A 544 -16.99 8.90 -14.00
C GLU A 544 -15.91 9.29 -12.98
N ILE A 545 -14.71 8.69 -13.06
CA ILE A 545 -13.57 9.07 -12.21
C ILE A 545 -13.22 10.54 -12.45
N ILE A 546 -13.03 10.97 -13.70
CA ILE A 546 -12.66 12.36 -14.02
C ILE A 546 -13.75 13.33 -13.55
N ARG A 547 -15.01 13.05 -13.87
CA ARG A 547 -16.14 13.90 -13.52
C ARG A 547 -16.23 14.18 -12.01
N ARG A 548 -15.92 13.18 -11.17
CA ARG A 548 -16.03 13.26 -9.71
C ARG A 548 -14.75 13.70 -9.01
N SER A 549 -13.59 13.53 -9.64
CA SER A 549 -12.30 13.76 -8.95
C SER A 549 -11.49 14.94 -9.52
N ALA A 550 -11.77 15.44 -10.71
CA ALA A 550 -10.96 16.49 -11.36
C ALA A 550 -10.80 17.76 -10.49
N SER A 551 -11.84 18.17 -9.77
CA SER A 551 -11.75 19.32 -8.85
C SER A 551 -10.83 19.07 -7.66
N PHE A 552 -10.80 17.86 -7.10
CA PHE A 552 -9.88 17.47 -6.03
C PHE A 552 -8.44 17.40 -6.52
N LEU A 553 -8.25 17.04 -7.78
CA LEU A 553 -6.95 17.00 -8.47
C LEU A 553 -6.47 18.40 -8.91
N GLY A 554 -7.27 19.46 -8.69
CA GLY A 554 -6.93 20.83 -9.05
C GLY A 554 -7.11 21.16 -10.55
N VAL A 555 -7.66 20.24 -11.35
CA VAL A 555 -7.90 20.46 -12.77
C VAL A 555 -9.14 21.32 -12.96
N LYS A 556 -8.96 22.50 -13.56
CA LYS A 556 -10.05 23.43 -13.85
C LYS A 556 -10.80 23.01 -15.12
N PRO A 557 -12.15 23.04 -15.13
CA PRO A 557 -12.90 22.77 -16.35
C PRO A 557 -12.71 23.91 -17.38
N ASP A 558 -12.53 23.54 -18.65
CA ASP A 558 -12.47 24.44 -19.79
C ASP A 558 -13.70 24.20 -20.69
N PHE A 559 -14.62 25.14 -20.69
CA PHE A 559 -15.84 25.07 -21.50
C PHE A 559 -15.69 25.77 -22.85
N GLY A 560 -14.49 26.28 -23.19
CA GLY A 560 -14.19 26.88 -24.50
C GLY A 560 -14.92 28.20 -24.82
N GLN A 561 -15.68 28.76 -23.89
CA GLN A 561 -16.28 30.06 -23.97
C GLN A 561 -16.12 30.81 -22.65
N GLN A 562 -15.66 32.06 -22.75
CA GLN A 562 -15.89 33.01 -21.67
C GLN A 562 -17.42 33.12 -21.50
N VAL A 563 -17.92 32.59 -20.38
CA VAL A 563 -19.29 32.92 -19.97
C VAL A 563 -19.28 34.42 -19.78
N ALA A 564 -20.02 35.15 -20.65
CA ALA A 564 -20.28 36.55 -20.41
C ALA A 564 -20.82 36.66 -18.96
N PRO A 565 -20.33 37.58 -18.13
CA PRO A 565 -20.85 37.72 -16.78
C PRO A 565 -22.35 37.93 -16.90
N LEU A 566 -23.14 37.17 -16.14
CA LEU A 566 -24.57 37.39 -16.00
C LEU A 566 -24.77 38.85 -15.57
N GLN A 567 -25.22 39.72 -16.50
CA GLN A 567 -25.70 41.02 -16.13
C GLN A 567 -27.02 40.81 -15.43
N VAL A 568 -27.00 40.83 -14.11
CA VAL A 568 -28.22 40.98 -13.31
C VAL A 568 -28.62 42.44 -13.43
N SER A 569 -29.56 42.73 -14.34
CA SER A 569 -30.26 44.02 -14.32
C SER A 569 -31.15 44.04 -13.08
N TYR A 570 -30.81 44.85 -12.12
CA TYR A 570 -31.76 45.27 -11.10
C TYR A 570 -32.70 46.28 -11.80
N ASP A 571 -33.91 45.87 -12.15
CA ASP A 571 -34.98 46.83 -12.38
C ASP A 571 -35.29 47.47 -11.02
N SER A 572 -34.88 48.71 -10.88
CA SER A 572 -35.34 49.59 -9.82
C SER A 572 -36.69 50.16 -10.28
N ASP A 573 -37.78 49.45 -9.98
CA ASP A 573 -39.09 50.06 -10.00
C ASP A 573 -39.21 50.92 -8.73
N GLU A 574 -39.41 52.25 -8.99
CA GLU A 574 -39.89 53.26 -8.04
C GLU A 574 -41.30 52.98 -7.54
#